data_b531d79b5508b74e1b500feeaf9783d7
#
_entry.id   b531d79b5508b74e1b500feeaf9783d7
#
_cell.length_a   1.000
_cell.length_b   1.000
_cell.length_c   1.000
_cell.angle_alpha   90.00
_cell.angle_beta   90.00
_cell.angle_gamma   90.00
#
_symmetry.space_group_name_H-M   'P 1'
#
loop_
_entity.id
_entity.type
_entity.pdbx_description
1 polymer ?
#
loop_
_entity_poly.entity_id
_entity_poly.type
_entity_poly.pdbx_seq_one_letter_code
_entity_poly.pdbx_strand_id
1 'polypeptide(L)'
;EAIINNLPPPRGISNDKLKCLLVDSWYDSYLGVVILVRVINGKLKKSMKIKLMSNNQEHLLEKVGVFTPKPTDIDELNSGEIGFIITGIKSLSETKVGDTICDANDPIDDPLPGFKPSKPVVFCGLFPVDSSEYQKLKDGLAKLKLNDASFSYEPESSSALGLGSVSYTHLRAHETPCH
;
A
#
# COMPACT_ATOMS: atom_id res chain seq x y z
N GLU A 1 -2.07 7.40 30.08
CA GLU A 1 -1.74 8.77 30.55
C GLU A 1 -0.31 9.17 30.14
N ALA A 2 0.74 8.33 30.35
CA ALA A 2 2.13 8.68 30.01
C ALA A 2 2.33 9.04 28.52
N ILE A 3 1.65 8.36 27.58
CA ILE A 3 1.71 8.67 26.15
C ILE A 3 1.14 10.07 25.88
N ILE A 4 -0.04 10.38 26.45
CA ILE A 4 -0.73 11.66 26.24
C ILE A 4 0.10 12.82 26.81
N ASN A 5 0.75 12.60 27.95
CA ASN A 5 1.49 13.65 28.65
C ASN A 5 2.90 13.89 28.09
N ASN A 6 3.54 12.88 27.50
CA ASN A 6 4.95 12.96 27.12
C ASN A 6 5.22 12.98 25.61
N LEU A 7 4.24 12.57 24.77
CA LEU A 7 4.40 12.63 23.33
C LEU A 7 3.79 13.90 22.73
N PRO A 8 4.54 14.62 21.90
CA PRO A 8 3.98 15.78 21.21
C PRO A 8 2.88 15.34 20.23
N PRO A 9 1.84 16.17 20.01
CA PRO A 9 0.82 15.90 19.01
C PRO A 9 1.44 15.85 17.59
N PRO A 10 0.76 15.20 16.63
CA PRO A 10 1.20 15.21 15.25
C PRO A 10 1.38 16.63 14.73
N ARG A 11 2.48 16.88 14.04
CA ARG A 11 2.74 18.17 13.40
C ARG A 11 2.04 18.19 12.05
N GLY A 12 1.35 19.29 11.74
CA GLY A 12 0.73 19.50 10.45
C GLY A 12 -0.10 20.77 10.42
N ILE A 13 -0.35 21.28 9.21
CA ILE A 13 -1.08 22.54 8.99
C ILE A 13 -2.39 22.20 8.27
N SER A 14 -3.52 22.35 8.95
CA SER A 14 -4.84 21.98 8.41
C SER A 14 -5.33 22.90 7.28
N ASN A 15 -4.82 24.11 7.20
CA ASN A 15 -5.21 25.11 6.18
C ASN A 15 -4.18 25.22 5.04
N ASP A 16 -3.26 24.27 4.95
CA ASP A 16 -2.30 24.17 3.85
C ASP A 16 -2.83 23.26 2.74
N LYS A 17 -2.11 23.20 1.61
CA LYS A 17 -2.40 22.27 0.53
C LYS A 17 -2.37 20.83 1.01
N LEU A 18 -3.27 20.01 0.47
CA LEU A 18 -3.33 18.59 0.83
C LEU A 18 -2.01 17.89 0.50
N LYS A 19 -1.43 17.29 1.52
CA LYS A 19 -0.24 16.44 1.43
C LYS A 19 -0.46 15.20 2.28
N CYS A 20 -0.72 14.07 1.64
CA CYS A 20 -0.97 12.77 2.27
C CYS A 20 0.11 11.77 1.89
N LEU A 21 0.52 10.94 2.85
CA LEU A 21 1.38 9.79 2.62
C LEU A 21 0.54 8.53 2.44
N LEU A 22 0.74 7.81 1.35
CA LEU A 22 0.22 6.46 1.16
C LEU A 22 1.07 5.50 2.01
N VAL A 23 0.47 4.98 3.09
CA VAL A 23 1.19 4.12 4.06
C VAL A 23 1.15 2.66 3.64
N ASP A 24 -0.02 2.21 3.16
CA ASP A 24 -0.25 0.83 2.74
C ASP A 24 -1.43 0.75 1.77
N SER A 25 -1.57 -0.36 1.05
CA SER A 25 -2.72 -0.63 0.21
C SER A 25 -2.97 -2.13 0.10
N TRP A 26 -4.24 -2.52 0.08
CA TRP A 26 -4.65 -3.92 -0.08
C TRP A 26 -5.91 -4.02 -0.93
N TYR A 27 -6.18 -5.20 -1.41
CA TYR A 27 -7.39 -5.51 -2.16
C TYR A 27 -8.44 -6.15 -1.24
N ASP A 28 -9.61 -5.54 -1.21
CA ASP A 28 -10.81 -6.09 -0.56
C ASP A 28 -11.80 -6.53 -1.63
N SER A 29 -12.40 -7.71 -1.46
CA SER A 29 -13.30 -8.28 -2.47
C SER A 29 -14.62 -7.50 -2.66
N TYR A 30 -15.01 -6.68 -1.66
CA TYR A 30 -16.23 -5.88 -1.69
C TYR A 30 -15.97 -4.40 -1.98
N LEU A 31 -14.85 -3.87 -1.48
CA LEU A 31 -14.52 -2.45 -1.53
C LEU A 31 -13.54 -2.10 -2.65
N GLY A 32 -12.92 -3.11 -3.27
CA GLY A 32 -11.85 -2.90 -4.23
C GLY A 32 -10.52 -2.57 -3.55
N VAL A 33 -9.74 -1.67 -4.13
CA VAL A 33 -8.46 -1.23 -3.55
C VAL A 33 -8.73 -0.26 -2.40
N VAL A 34 -8.34 -0.66 -1.20
CA VAL A 34 -8.36 0.17 0.01
C VAL A 34 -6.94 0.70 0.25
N ILE A 35 -6.83 2.01 0.46
CA ILE A 35 -5.55 2.68 0.66
C ILE A 35 -5.52 3.26 2.06
N LEU A 36 -4.51 2.88 2.86
CA LEU A 36 -4.23 3.48 4.15
C LEU A 36 -3.41 4.74 3.95
N VAL A 37 -3.88 5.85 4.49
CA VAL A 37 -3.26 7.16 4.32
C VAL A 37 -2.99 7.84 5.65
N ARG A 38 -1.92 8.65 5.68
CA ARG A 38 -1.65 9.60 6.74
C ARG A 38 -1.70 11.01 6.17
N VAL A 39 -2.59 11.83 6.67
CA VAL A 39 -2.67 13.25 6.30
C VAL A 39 -1.54 14.01 7.01
N ILE A 40 -0.63 14.60 6.26
CA ILE A 40 0.47 15.42 6.79
C ILE A 40 0.01 16.88 6.90
N ASN A 41 -0.48 17.45 5.80
CA ASN A 41 -1.03 18.80 5.74
C ASN A 41 -2.37 18.78 5.02
N GLY A 42 -3.16 19.81 5.24
CA GLY A 42 -4.46 19.99 4.61
C GLY A 42 -5.53 19.06 5.17
N LYS A 43 -6.54 18.80 4.36
CA LYS A 43 -7.69 17.96 4.69
C LYS A 43 -8.06 17.08 3.51
N LEU A 44 -8.40 15.83 3.81
CA LEU A 44 -8.87 14.87 2.82
C LEU A 44 -10.38 14.66 3.02
N LYS A 45 -11.18 14.96 2.01
CA LYS A 45 -12.64 14.94 2.09
C LYS A 45 -13.24 13.95 1.09
N LYS A 46 -14.38 13.37 1.46
CA LYS A 46 -15.20 12.58 0.55
C LYS A 46 -15.56 13.38 -0.71
N SER A 47 -15.62 12.71 -1.84
CA SER A 47 -15.92 13.29 -3.17
C SER A 47 -14.85 14.28 -3.69
N MET A 48 -13.70 14.37 -3.04
CA MET A 48 -12.56 15.13 -3.51
C MET A 48 -11.85 14.40 -4.64
N LYS A 49 -11.30 15.13 -5.60
CA LYS A 49 -10.47 14.56 -6.66
C LYS A 49 -9.02 14.60 -6.22
N ILE A 50 -8.42 13.44 -6.06
CA ILE A 50 -7.03 13.28 -5.63
C ILE A 50 -6.13 12.89 -6.78
N LYS A 51 -4.85 13.18 -6.64
CA LYS A 51 -3.79 12.82 -7.59
C LYS A 51 -2.69 12.05 -6.87
N LEU A 52 -2.31 10.90 -7.44
CA LEU A 52 -1.13 10.14 -7.04
C LEU A 52 0.09 10.73 -7.74
N MET A 53 1.10 11.16 -7.01
CA MET A 53 2.25 11.86 -7.60
C MET A 53 3.21 10.94 -8.34
N SER A 54 3.27 9.66 -8.01
CA SER A 54 4.18 8.70 -8.66
C SER A 54 3.84 8.40 -10.12
N ASN A 55 2.56 8.40 -10.46
CA ASN A 55 2.06 8.07 -11.80
C ASN A 55 1.20 9.17 -12.43
N ASN A 56 0.97 10.28 -11.72
CA ASN A 56 0.13 11.41 -12.12
C ASN A 56 -1.33 11.04 -12.40
N GLN A 57 -1.82 9.91 -11.91
CA GLN A 57 -3.22 9.52 -12.09
C GLN A 57 -4.12 10.24 -11.10
N GLU A 58 -5.31 10.59 -11.58
CA GLU A 58 -6.35 11.27 -10.81
C GLU A 58 -7.51 10.32 -10.53
N HIS A 59 -7.97 10.32 -9.29
CA HIS A 59 -9.06 9.46 -8.83
C HIS A 59 -10.05 10.25 -8.00
N LEU A 60 -11.33 9.90 -8.12
CA LEU A 60 -12.37 10.44 -7.25
C LEU A 60 -12.39 9.65 -5.94
N LEU A 61 -12.41 10.36 -4.82
CA LEU A 61 -12.57 9.77 -3.49
C LEU A 61 -14.04 9.36 -3.28
N GLU A 62 -14.28 8.06 -3.26
CA GLU A 62 -15.61 7.51 -3.02
C GLU A 62 -15.93 7.45 -1.52
N LYS A 63 -14.96 7.01 -0.72
CA LYS A 63 -15.09 6.88 0.73
C LYS A 63 -13.83 7.31 1.46
N VAL A 64 -14.05 7.85 2.66
CA VAL A 64 -13.01 8.17 3.66
C VAL A 64 -13.45 7.52 4.96
N GLY A 65 -12.53 6.93 5.71
CA GLY A 65 -12.87 6.29 6.97
C GLY A 65 -11.68 6.08 7.88
N VAL A 66 -11.98 5.58 9.07
CA VAL A 66 -11.01 5.23 10.11
C VAL A 66 -11.30 3.84 10.66
N PHE A 67 -10.30 3.23 11.30
CA PHE A 67 -10.46 1.95 12.00
C PHE A 67 -10.63 2.19 13.51
N THR A 68 -11.82 1.82 14.09
CA THR A 68 -12.17 2.05 15.51
C THR A 68 -12.81 0.85 16.21
N PRO A 69 -12.29 -0.34 16.33
CA PRO A 69 -11.37 -1.11 15.45
C PRO A 69 -12.00 -1.52 14.12
N LYS A 70 -13.33 -1.44 13.98
CA LYS A 70 -14.03 -1.73 12.72
C LYS A 70 -13.90 -0.53 11.77
N PRO A 71 -13.93 -0.76 10.46
CA PRO A 71 -14.00 0.32 9.49
C PRO A 71 -15.23 1.19 9.76
N THR A 72 -15.02 2.48 9.89
CA THR A 72 -16.08 3.49 10.12
C THR A 72 -15.90 4.60 9.11
N ASP A 73 -16.94 4.87 8.32
CA ASP A 73 -16.94 5.94 7.34
C ASP A 73 -17.02 7.29 8.05
N ILE A 74 -16.24 8.26 7.57
CA ILE A 74 -16.23 9.64 8.04
C ILE A 74 -16.24 10.59 6.85
N ASP A 75 -16.55 11.87 7.08
CA ASP A 75 -16.64 12.85 5.98
C ASP A 75 -15.27 13.43 5.62
N GLU A 76 -14.37 13.59 6.56
CA GLU A 76 -13.03 14.15 6.35
C GLU A 76 -11.98 13.58 7.30
N LEU A 77 -10.71 13.55 6.83
CA LEU A 77 -9.51 13.36 7.63
C LEU A 77 -8.74 14.67 7.70
N ASN A 78 -8.34 15.05 8.91
CA ASN A 78 -7.58 16.25 9.17
C ASN A 78 -6.07 15.96 9.22
N SER A 79 -5.28 17.03 9.17
CA SER A 79 -3.83 16.98 9.35
C SER A 79 -3.45 16.25 10.65
N GLY A 80 -2.53 15.27 10.52
CA GLY A 80 -2.06 14.40 11.60
C GLY A 80 -2.84 13.10 11.75
N GLU A 81 -4.01 12.97 11.14
CA GLU A 81 -4.85 11.76 11.24
C GLU A 81 -4.42 10.67 10.26
N ILE A 82 -4.72 9.43 10.62
CA ILE A 82 -4.56 8.24 9.80
C ILE A 82 -5.94 7.64 9.55
N GLY A 83 -6.20 7.27 8.31
CA GLY A 83 -7.44 6.64 7.92
C GLY A 83 -7.29 5.86 6.62
N PHE A 84 -8.39 5.33 6.12
CA PHE A 84 -8.43 4.66 4.83
C PHE A 84 -9.26 5.44 3.82
N ILE A 85 -8.94 5.26 2.56
CA ILE A 85 -9.67 5.81 1.43
C ILE A 85 -9.99 4.72 0.40
N ILE A 86 -11.10 4.91 -0.30
CA ILE A 86 -11.52 4.08 -1.43
C ILE A 86 -11.73 5.01 -2.62
N THR A 87 -11.13 4.67 -3.75
CA THR A 87 -11.02 5.56 -4.91
C THR A 87 -11.42 4.91 -6.24
N GLY A 88 -12.07 3.76 -6.23
CA GLY A 88 -12.42 3.04 -7.46
C GLY A 88 -11.22 2.53 -8.28
N ILE A 89 -10.01 2.58 -7.75
CA ILE A 89 -8.82 1.96 -8.35
C ILE A 89 -9.03 0.45 -8.43
N LYS A 90 -8.81 -0.13 -9.60
CA LYS A 90 -9.06 -1.55 -9.83
C LYS A 90 -7.83 -2.43 -9.65
N SER A 91 -6.65 -1.84 -9.67
CA SER A 91 -5.38 -2.57 -9.58
C SER A 91 -4.45 -1.97 -8.54
N LEU A 92 -3.93 -2.81 -7.63
CA LEU A 92 -2.89 -2.41 -6.67
C LEU A 92 -1.59 -1.95 -7.33
N SER A 93 -1.33 -2.33 -8.58
CA SER A 93 -0.16 -1.86 -9.32
C SER A 93 -0.16 -0.35 -9.57
N GLU A 94 -1.32 0.29 -9.46
CA GLU A 94 -1.46 1.75 -9.59
C GLU A 94 -1.10 2.48 -8.29
N THR A 95 -1.06 1.77 -7.15
CA THR A 95 -0.74 2.33 -5.84
C THR A 95 0.66 1.91 -5.40
N LYS A 96 1.51 2.87 -5.14
CA LYS A 96 2.87 2.62 -4.64
C LYS A 96 2.96 3.03 -3.18
N VAL A 97 3.32 2.09 -2.30
CA VAL A 97 3.55 2.39 -0.88
C VAL A 97 4.65 3.43 -0.74
N GLY A 98 4.40 4.47 0.06
CA GLY A 98 5.27 5.64 0.19
C GLY A 98 4.99 6.75 -0.82
N ASP A 99 4.00 6.59 -1.71
CA ASP A 99 3.60 7.65 -2.64
C ASP A 99 2.95 8.84 -1.91
N THR A 100 2.96 9.97 -2.58
CA THR A 100 2.31 11.19 -2.11
C THR A 100 0.99 11.41 -2.83
N ILE A 101 -0.04 11.66 -2.06
CA ILE A 101 -1.38 11.99 -2.54
C ILE A 101 -1.62 13.49 -2.30
N CYS A 102 -2.06 14.19 -3.32
CA CYS A 102 -2.44 15.60 -3.25
C CYS A 102 -3.82 15.85 -3.86
N ASP A 103 -4.33 17.08 -3.70
CA ASP A 103 -5.54 17.52 -4.41
C ASP A 103 -5.24 17.68 -5.90
N ALA A 104 -6.07 17.11 -6.76
CA ALA A 104 -5.92 17.25 -8.21
C ALA A 104 -6.18 18.68 -8.69
N ASN A 105 -7.02 19.45 -7.97
CA ASN A 105 -7.35 20.83 -8.31
C ASN A 105 -6.33 21.85 -7.79
N ASP A 106 -5.59 21.50 -6.73
CA ASP A 106 -4.52 22.34 -6.16
C ASP A 106 -3.28 21.49 -5.85
N PRO A 107 -2.59 21.00 -6.89
CA PRO A 107 -1.48 20.09 -6.74
C PRO A 107 -0.29 20.74 -6.05
N ILE A 108 0.55 19.89 -5.46
CA ILE A 108 1.83 20.27 -4.87
C ILE A 108 2.98 19.84 -5.79
N ASP A 109 4.09 20.56 -5.71
CA ASP A 109 5.27 20.28 -6.54
C ASP A 109 6.23 19.29 -5.85
N ASP A 110 6.33 19.36 -4.52
CA ASP A 110 7.28 18.57 -3.74
C ASP A 110 6.63 17.33 -3.12
N PRO A 111 6.94 16.11 -3.58
CA PRO A 111 6.47 14.89 -2.95
C PRO A 111 7.10 14.69 -1.56
N LEU A 112 6.43 13.90 -0.73
CA LEU A 112 7.02 13.42 0.51
C LEU A 112 8.20 12.47 0.19
N PRO A 113 9.21 12.36 1.07
CA PRO A 113 10.36 11.48 0.83
C PRO A 113 9.99 10.00 0.69
N GLY A 114 8.76 9.63 1.06
CA GLY A 114 8.26 8.26 0.98
C GLY A 114 9.01 7.30 1.90
N PHE A 115 8.86 6.01 1.63
CA PHE A 115 9.62 4.97 2.31
C PHE A 115 10.85 4.59 1.49
N LYS A 116 11.97 4.33 2.16
CA LYS A 116 13.14 3.77 1.49
C LYS A 116 12.80 2.35 1.01
N PRO A 117 13.11 1.99 -0.25
CA PRO A 117 12.92 0.63 -0.72
C PRO A 117 13.67 -0.35 0.18
N SER A 118 12.96 -1.34 0.71
CA SER A 118 13.60 -2.43 1.44
C SER A 118 14.34 -3.33 0.45
N LYS A 119 15.55 -3.75 0.80
CA LYS A 119 16.27 -4.76 0.02
C LYS A 119 15.74 -6.13 0.42
N PRO A 120 15.45 -7.03 -0.53
CA PRO A 120 15.10 -8.41 -0.22
C PRO A 120 16.22 -9.07 0.57
N VAL A 121 15.86 -9.84 1.59
CA VAL A 121 16.81 -10.60 2.43
C VAL A 121 16.57 -12.10 2.40
N VAL A 122 15.39 -12.52 1.94
CA VAL A 122 15.05 -13.94 1.77
C VAL A 122 14.76 -14.19 0.30
N PHE A 123 15.35 -15.26 -0.21
CA PHE A 123 15.22 -15.70 -1.60
C PHE A 123 14.82 -17.18 -1.58
N CYS A 124 13.81 -17.56 -2.32
CA CYS A 124 13.45 -18.96 -2.49
C CYS A 124 12.94 -19.24 -3.91
N GLY A 125 13.34 -20.40 -4.45
CA GLY A 125 12.81 -20.92 -5.71
C GLY A 125 11.53 -21.72 -5.43
N LEU A 126 10.47 -21.43 -6.17
CA LEU A 126 9.20 -22.14 -6.12
C LEU A 126 8.97 -22.84 -7.45
N PHE A 127 8.90 -24.15 -7.41
CA PHE A 127 8.66 -24.98 -8.57
C PHE A 127 7.44 -25.87 -8.33
N PRO A 128 6.51 -25.96 -9.29
CA PRO A 128 5.39 -26.88 -9.16
C PRO A 128 5.90 -28.33 -9.21
N VAL A 129 5.23 -29.23 -8.51
CA VAL A 129 5.54 -30.68 -8.56
C VAL A 129 5.29 -31.23 -9.95
N ASP A 130 4.21 -30.78 -10.59
CA ASP A 130 3.90 -31.07 -11.99
C ASP A 130 4.07 -29.82 -12.83
N SER A 131 4.88 -29.88 -13.87
CA SER A 131 5.13 -28.74 -14.77
C SER A 131 3.86 -28.19 -15.44
N SER A 132 2.82 -29.01 -15.60
CA SER A 132 1.51 -28.59 -16.12
C SER A 132 0.79 -27.60 -15.19
N GLU A 133 1.16 -27.53 -13.91
CA GLU A 133 0.57 -26.65 -12.92
C GLU A 133 1.29 -25.29 -12.79
N TYR A 134 2.30 -25.03 -13.63
CA TYR A 134 3.04 -23.75 -13.60
C TYR A 134 2.12 -22.53 -13.70
N GLN A 135 1.07 -22.58 -14.54
CA GLN A 135 0.14 -21.47 -14.65
C GLN A 135 -0.63 -21.22 -13.35
N LYS A 136 -1.02 -22.28 -12.64
CA LYS A 136 -1.68 -22.15 -11.33
C LYS A 136 -0.74 -21.54 -10.28
N LEU A 137 0.55 -21.92 -10.29
CA LEU A 137 1.55 -21.31 -9.43
C LEU A 137 1.69 -19.81 -9.72
N LYS A 138 1.81 -19.43 -10.98
CA LYS A 138 1.92 -18.03 -11.41
C LYS A 138 0.70 -17.20 -10.96
N ASP A 139 -0.51 -17.72 -11.15
CA ASP A 139 -1.75 -17.05 -10.76
C ASP A 139 -1.85 -16.91 -9.22
N GLY A 140 -1.39 -17.93 -8.48
CA GLY A 140 -1.30 -17.90 -7.02
C GLY A 140 -0.32 -16.83 -6.52
N LEU A 141 0.86 -16.75 -7.10
CA LEU A 141 1.87 -15.74 -6.79
C LEU A 141 1.40 -14.32 -7.13
N ALA A 142 0.68 -14.15 -8.25
CA ALA A 142 0.08 -12.88 -8.60
C ALA A 142 -0.96 -12.42 -7.56
N LYS A 143 -1.80 -13.33 -7.08
CA LYS A 143 -2.76 -13.04 -6.00
C LYS A 143 -2.07 -12.73 -4.67
N LEU A 144 -1.01 -13.46 -4.33
CA LEU A 144 -0.24 -13.19 -3.12
C LEU A 144 0.39 -11.79 -3.16
N LYS A 145 0.98 -11.41 -4.29
CA LYS A 145 1.57 -10.08 -4.49
C LYS A 145 0.56 -8.94 -4.34
N LEU A 146 -0.72 -9.19 -4.63
CA LEU A 146 -1.77 -8.19 -4.44
C LEU A 146 -1.99 -7.82 -2.97
N ASN A 147 -1.72 -8.74 -2.04
CA ASN A 147 -1.96 -8.55 -0.61
C ASN A 147 -0.68 -8.36 0.20
N ASP A 148 0.48 -8.58 -0.40
CA ASP A 148 1.78 -8.47 0.27
C ASP A 148 2.75 -7.61 -0.57
N ALA A 149 2.86 -6.33 -0.21
CA ALA A 149 3.76 -5.39 -0.85
C ALA A 149 5.25 -5.70 -0.61
N SER A 150 5.56 -6.54 0.40
CA SER A 150 6.92 -6.97 0.71
C SER A 150 7.41 -8.10 -0.20
N PHE A 151 6.47 -8.72 -0.93
CA PHE A 151 6.73 -9.88 -1.77
C PHE A 151 6.93 -9.46 -3.23
N SER A 152 8.02 -9.91 -3.82
CA SER A 152 8.24 -9.83 -5.27
C SER A 152 8.66 -11.18 -5.81
N TYR A 153 8.36 -11.46 -7.06
CA TYR A 153 8.75 -12.70 -7.72
C TYR A 153 9.07 -12.47 -9.19
N GLU A 154 9.94 -13.29 -9.71
CA GLU A 154 10.32 -13.31 -11.12
C GLU A 154 10.23 -14.75 -11.66
N PRO A 155 9.82 -14.94 -12.92
CA PRO A 155 9.86 -16.25 -13.57
C PRO A 155 11.29 -16.76 -13.63
N GLU A 156 11.48 -18.04 -13.34
CA GLU A 156 12.76 -18.71 -13.47
C GLU A 156 12.61 -20.08 -14.11
N SER A 157 13.70 -20.59 -14.70
CA SER A 157 13.75 -21.93 -15.26
C SER A 157 14.95 -22.69 -14.71
N SER A 158 14.70 -23.91 -14.27
CA SER A 158 15.75 -24.85 -13.84
C SER A 158 15.83 -25.98 -14.83
N SER A 159 17.04 -26.38 -15.23
CA SER A 159 17.27 -27.55 -16.10
C SER A 159 16.78 -28.84 -15.45
N ALA A 160 16.74 -28.91 -14.12
CA ALA A 160 16.31 -30.10 -13.38
C ALA A 160 14.84 -30.07 -12.98
N LEU A 161 14.30 -28.88 -12.66
CA LEU A 161 12.96 -28.71 -12.07
C LEU A 161 11.95 -28.06 -13.02
N GLY A 162 12.38 -27.63 -14.21
CA GLY A 162 11.52 -27.01 -15.20
C GLY A 162 11.22 -25.53 -14.90
N LEU A 163 10.02 -25.07 -15.26
CA LEU A 163 9.58 -23.69 -15.05
C LEU A 163 9.13 -23.46 -13.62
N GLY A 164 9.60 -22.37 -13.03
CA GLY A 164 9.28 -21.97 -11.68
C GLY A 164 9.31 -20.45 -11.52
N SER A 165 9.38 -20.00 -10.29
CA SER A 165 9.53 -18.59 -9.95
C SER A 165 10.47 -18.43 -8.77
N VAL A 166 11.37 -17.44 -8.80
CA VAL A 166 12.13 -17.02 -7.63
C VAL A 166 11.34 -15.94 -6.89
N SER A 167 11.14 -16.15 -5.64
CA SER A 167 10.46 -15.23 -4.72
C SER A 167 11.47 -14.47 -3.89
N TYR A 168 11.20 -13.18 -3.68
CA TYR A 168 12.01 -12.26 -2.90
C TYR A 168 11.15 -11.64 -1.80
N THR A 169 11.58 -11.74 -0.55
CA THR A 169 10.88 -11.10 0.57
C THR A 169 11.88 -10.35 1.45
N HIS A 170 11.40 -9.30 2.12
CA HIS A 170 12.18 -8.59 3.15
C HIS A 170 11.70 -8.93 4.56
N LEU A 171 10.81 -9.89 4.71
CA LEU A 171 10.45 -10.40 6.02
C LEU A 171 11.66 -11.10 6.66
N ARG A 172 11.86 -10.85 7.93
CA ARG A 172 12.93 -11.51 8.68
C ARG A 172 12.61 -12.98 8.88
N ALA A 173 13.61 -13.82 8.69
CA ALA A 173 13.49 -15.29 8.76
C ALA A 173 13.20 -15.85 10.17
N HIS A 174 12.92 -15.02 11.18
CA HIS A 174 12.63 -15.54 12.52
C HIS A 174 11.21 -16.13 12.65
N GLU A 175 10.43 -16.12 11.59
CA GLU A 175 9.11 -16.77 11.53
C GLU A 175 9.19 -18.25 11.13
N THR A 176 10.35 -18.74 10.73
CA THR A 176 10.58 -20.17 10.58
C THR A 176 10.90 -20.74 11.96
N PRO A 177 10.01 -21.53 12.57
CA PRO A 177 10.36 -22.21 13.81
C PRO A 177 11.55 -23.13 13.54
N CYS A 178 12.66 -22.88 14.23
CA CYS A 178 13.76 -23.83 14.29
C CYS A 178 13.25 -25.07 15.02
N HIS A 179 13.07 -26.16 14.31
CA HIS A 179 12.92 -27.50 14.88
C HIS A 179 14.29 -28.18 14.99
#